data_b7c812700f91249fe6e088d9add84b96
#
_entry.id   b7c812700f91249fe6e088d9add84b96
#
_cell.length_a   1.000
_cell.length_b   1.000
_cell.length_c   1.000
_cell.angle_alpha   90.00
_cell.angle_beta   90.00
_cell.angle_gamma   90.00
#
_symmetry.space_group_name_H-M   'P 1'
#
loop_
_entity.id
_entity.type
_entity.pdbx_description
1 polymer ?
#
loop_
_entity_poly.entity_id
_entity_poly.type
_entity_poly.pdbx_seq_one_letter_code
_entity_poly.pdbx_strand_id
1 'polypeptide(L)'
;MTTGEKLKKSRNDKGMSLRELATKVELSASFLSQIEQGKASPSIENLKKIAHTLDVRVAYLIEDEEDDIRNIEFVKAANVRYIESIDSNIKMGLLLASNKEKNMEPIIYEIGVDGESGRDYYSHGNSEEFIYILEGELEVYVANKKYKLAKGDSLYFKSSLNHRFKNTSKKEVKALWVVSPPTF
;
A
#
# COMPACT_ATOMS: atom_id res chain seq x y z
N MET A 1 -13.66 15.92 -7.22
CA MET A 1 -15.15 15.86 -6.96
C MET A 1 -15.45 16.59 -5.66
N THR A 2 -16.46 17.45 -5.67
CA THR A 2 -16.95 18.13 -4.46
C THR A 2 -17.70 17.16 -3.54
N THR A 3 -17.89 17.52 -2.26
CA THR A 3 -18.73 16.75 -1.31
C THR A 3 -20.11 16.42 -1.90
N GLY A 4 -20.74 17.39 -2.58
CA GLY A 4 -22.05 17.18 -3.20
C GLY A 4 -22.04 16.18 -4.35
N GLU A 5 -21.01 16.20 -5.19
CA GLU A 5 -20.85 15.25 -6.30
C GLU A 5 -20.56 13.82 -5.79
N LYS A 6 -19.74 13.69 -4.75
CA LYS A 6 -19.46 12.38 -4.10
C LYS A 6 -20.72 11.80 -3.45
N LEU A 7 -21.49 12.65 -2.76
CA LEU A 7 -22.76 12.25 -2.18
C LEU A 7 -23.71 11.75 -3.28
N LYS A 8 -23.90 12.53 -4.35
CA LYS A 8 -24.75 12.18 -5.49
C LYS A 8 -24.32 10.87 -6.14
N LYS A 9 -23.01 10.68 -6.35
CA LYS A 9 -22.44 9.45 -6.91
C LYS A 9 -22.77 8.26 -6.00
N SER A 10 -22.43 8.31 -4.72
CA SER A 10 -22.67 7.22 -3.76
C SER A 10 -24.16 6.87 -3.64
N ARG A 11 -25.05 7.88 -3.69
CA ARG A 11 -26.49 7.66 -3.70
C ARG A 11 -26.95 6.89 -4.96
N ASN A 12 -26.46 7.32 -6.12
CA ASN A 12 -26.78 6.67 -7.40
C ASN A 12 -26.22 5.23 -7.44
N ASP A 13 -25.01 5.00 -6.97
CA ASP A 13 -24.38 3.67 -6.91
C ASP A 13 -25.18 2.70 -6.03
N LYS A 14 -25.87 3.23 -5.00
CA LYS A 14 -26.84 2.45 -4.19
C LYS A 14 -28.25 2.39 -4.79
N GLY A 15 -28.46 2.93 -5.97
CA GLY A 15 -29.78 2.94 -6.63
C GLY A 15 -30.85 3.74 -5.89
N MET A 16 -30.47 4.64 -4.97
CA MET A 16 -31.43 5.44 -4.18
C MET A 16 -31.86 6.70 -4.90
N SER A 17 -33.15 7.01 -4.87
CA SER A 17 -33.66 8.33 -5.22
C SER A 17 -33.29 9.37 -4.13
N LEU A 18 -33.31 10.64 -4.52
CA LEU A 18 -33.06 11.73 -3.57
C LEU A 18 -34.07 11.74 -2.40
N ARG A 19 -35.36 11.40 -2.68
CA ARG A 19 -36.41 11.33 -1.66
C ARG A 19 -36.20 10.17 -0.69
N GLU A 20 -35.77 9.00 -1.17
CA GLU A 20 -35.48 7.84 -0.31
C GLU A 20 -34.32 8.12 0.63
N LEU A 21 -33.24 8.73 0.13
CA LEU A 21 -32.14 9.14 0.99
C LEU A 21 -32.60 10.16 2.02
N ALA A 22 -33.34 11.20 1.59
CA ALA A 22 -33.88 12.26 2.45
C ALA A 22 -34.66 11.68 3.63
N THR A 23 -35.58 10.75 3.34
CA THR A 23 -36.40 10.07 4.37
C THR A 23 -35.50 9.29 5.36
N LYS A 24 -34.50 8.56 4.86
CA LYS A 24 -33.63 7.74 5.71
C LYS A 24 -32.72 8.55 6.64
N VAL A 25 -32.30 9.73 6.19
CA VAL A 25 -31.39 10.60 6.96
C VAL A 25 -32.14 11.72 7.70
N GLU A 26 -33.49 11.75 7.65
CA GLU A 26 -34.36 12.74 8.30
C GLU A 26 -34.06 14.16 7.84
N LEU A 27 -33.80 14.37 6.56
CA LEU A 27 -33.56 15.66 5.94
C LEU A 27 -34.63 15.94 4.87
N SER A 28 -34.81 17.20 4.49
CA SER A 28 -35.67 17.52 3.35
C SER A 28 -34.99 17.16 2.02
N ALA A 29 -35.76 16.70 1.05
CA ALA A 29 -35.25 16.40 -0.28
C ALA A 29 -34.66 17.65 -0.97
N SER A 30 -35.24 18.83 -0.70
CA SER A 30 -34.71 20.10 -1.21
C SER A 30 -33.36 20.45 -0.63
N PHE A 31 -33.13 20.22 0.67
CA PHE A 31 -31.84 20.44 1.31
C PHE A 31 -30.77 19.50 0.78
N LEU A 32 -31.09 18.21 0.66
CA LEU A 32 -30.17 17.25 0.03
C LEU A 32 -29.84 17.63 -1.42
N SER A 33 -30.81 18.07 -2.20
CA SER A 33 -30.58 18.58 -3.56
C SER A 33 -29.64 19.77 -3.58
N GLN A 34 -29.79 20.69 -2.64
CA GLN A 34 -28.87 21.85 -2.52
C GLN A 34 -27.46 21.42 -2.15
N ILE A 35 -27.29 20.39 -1.27
CA ILE A 35 -25.99 19.84 -0.95
C ILE A 35 -25.36 19.17 -2.18
N GLU A 36 -26.11 18.34 -2.93
CA GLU A 36 -25.61 17.70 -4.15
C GLU A 36 -25.21 18.69 -5.24
N GLN A 37 -25.83 19.90 -5.23
CA GLN A 37 -25.49 20.99 -6.15
C GLN A 37 -24.41 21.94 -5.62
N GLY A 38 -23.87 21.69 -4.44
CA GLY A 38 -22.85 22.54 -3.80
C GLY A 38 -23.43 23.92 -3.32
N LYS A 39 -24.75 24.05 -3.24
CA LYS A 39 -25.45 25.29 -2.81
C LYS A 39 -25.67 25.36 -1.31
N ALA A 40 -25.52 24.28 -0.59
CA ALA A 40 -25.61 24.19 0.85
C ALA A 40 -24.54 23.24 1.41
N SER A 41 -24.08 23.52 2.63
CA SER A 41 -23.14 22.66 3.35
C SER A 41 -23.88 21.92 4.47
N PRO A 42 -23.76 20.58 4.55
CA PRO A 42 -24.34 19.83 5.64
C PRO A 42 -23.52 19.99 6.92
N SER A 43 -24.17 19.88 8.08
CA SER A 43 -23.46 19.76 9.36
C SER A 43 -22.71 18.43 9.43
N ILE A 44 -21.71 18.33 10.33
CA ILE A 44 -20.98 17.08 10.58
C ILE A 44 -21.94 15.94 10.98
N GLU A 45 -22.97 16.24 11.77
CA GLU A 45 -23.99 15.28 12.17
C GLU A 45 -24.77 14.74 10.96
N ASN A 46 -25.20 15.65 10.06
CA ASN A 46 -25.87 15.24 8.82
C ASN A 46 -24.95 14.44 7.89
N LEU A 47 -23.67 14.81 7.79
CA LEU A 47 -22.68 14.04 7.04
C LEU A 47 -22.51 12.62 7.60
N LYS A 48 -22.49 12.46 8.92
CA LYS A 48 -22.43 11.13 9.56
C LYS A 48 -23.65 10.27 9.23
N LYS A 49 -24.86 10.84 9.30
CA LYS A 49 -26.11 10.15 8.95
C LYS A 49 -26.12 9.73 7.47
N ILE A 50 -25.71 10.63 6.59
CA ILE A 50 -25.63 10.38 5.15
C ILE A 50 -24.59 9.30 4.85
N ALA A 51 -23.37 9.42 5.38
CA ALA A 51 -22.28 8.49 5.18
C ALA A 51 -22.65 7.07 5.65
N HIS A 52 -23.25 6.96 6.83
CA HIS A 52 -23.75 5.70 7.37
C HIS A 52 -24.81 5.07 6.46
N THR A 53 -25.78 5.85 5.99
CA THR A 53 -26.86 5.37 5.11
C THR A 53 -26.34 4.93 3.75
N LEU A 54 -25.33 5.63 3.24
CA LEU A 54 -24.68 5.34 1.97
C LEU A 54 -23.56 4.29 2.09
N ASP A 55 -23.23 3.85 3.34
CA ASP A 55 -22.17 2.90 3.62
C ASP A 55 -20.81 3.36 3.08
N VAL A 56 -20.50 4.62 3.30
CA VAL A 56 -19.22 5.25 2.97
C VAL A 56 -18.62 5.89 4.21
N ARG A 57 -17.32 6.14 4.22
CA ARG A 57 -16.69 6.89 5.31
C ARG A 57 -17.03 8.39 5.20
N VAL A 58 -17.22 9.06 6.33
CA VAL A 58 -17.41 10.53 6.36
C VAL A 58 -16.23 11.23 5.69
N ALA A 59 -15.01 10.76 5.94
CA ALA A 59 -13.79 11.27 5.32
C ALA A 59 -13.89 11.29 3.78
N TYR A 60 -14.41 10.22 3.17
CA TYR A 60 -14.62 10.16 1.72
C TYR A 60 -15.50 11.30 1.18
N LEU A 61 -16.52 11.68 1.94
CA LEU A 61 -17.44 12.76 1.52
C LEU A 61 -16.83 14.16 1.64
N ILE A 62 -15.92 14.38 2.59
CA ILE A 62 -15.37 15.71 2.91
C ILE A 62 -13.96 15.96 2.34
N GLU A 63 -13.22 14.91 2.03
CA GLU A 63 -11.89 15.04 1.42
C GLU A 63 -12.02 15.56 0.00
N ASP A 64 -11.28 16.61 -0.36
CA ASP A 64 -11.24 17.13 -1.73
C ASP A 64 -10.46 16.16 -2.66
N GLU A 65 -10.68 16.24 -3.97
CA GLU A 65 -9.94 15.44 -4.98
C GLU A 65 -8.42 15.66 -4.95
N GLU A 66 -7.94 16.69 -4.27
CA GLU A 66 -6.54 16.84 -3.95
C GLU A 66 -5.99 15.69 -3.08
N ASP A 67 -6.89 14.96 -2.35
CA ASP A 67 -6.50 13.80 -1.57
C ASP A 67 -6.25 12.53 -2.40
N ASP A 68 -6.78 12.42 -3.61
CA ASP A 68 -6.36 11.39 -4.57
C ASP A 68 -4.89 11.59 -4.99
N ILE A 69 -4.43 12.83 -5.06
CA ILE A 69 -3.02 13.16 -5.32
C ILE A 69 -2.15 12.84 -4.11
N ARG A 70 -2.66 12.94 -2.88
CA ARG A 70 -1.93 12.55 -1.65
C ARG A 70 -1.71 11.03 -1.56
N ASN A 71 -2.49 10.24 -2.28
CA ASN A 71 -2.29 8.80 -2.41
C ASN A 71 -1.29 8.41 -3.51
N ILE A 72 -0.79 9.41 -4.27
CA ILE A 72 0.23 9.22 -5.29
C ILE A 72 1.58 9.62 -4.69
N GLU A 73 2.52 8.72 -4.73
CA GLU A 73 3.89 8.97 -4.31
C GLU A 73 4.84 8.70 -5.48
N PHE A 74 5.63 9.72 -5.82
CA PHE A 74 6.65 9.62 -6.86
C PHE A 74 8.03 9.86 -6.26
N VAL A 75 8.83 8.81 -6.19
CA VAL A 75 10.22 8.88 -5.72
C VAL A 75 11.14 8.83 -6.93
N LYS A 76 11.88 9.92 -7.18
CA LYS A 76 12.92 9.92 -8.21
C LYS A 76 14.07 9.02 -7.77
N ALA A 77 14.72 8.34 -8.72
CA ALA A 77 15.86 7.46 -8.43
C ALA A 77 16.96 8.15 -7.59
N ALA A 78 17.23 9.42 -7.87
CA ALA A 78 18.20 10.22 -7.09
C ALA A 78 17.78 10.49 -5.62
N ASN A 79 16.51 10.29 -5.28
CA ASN A 79 15.96 10.54 -3.95
C ASN A 79 15.66 9.24 -3.18
N VAL A 80 15.97 8.09 -3.75
CA VAL A 80 15.86 6.81 -3.04
C VAL A 80 16.78 6.84 -1.83
N ARG A 81 16.20 6.58 -0.65
CA ARG A 81 16.97 6.49 0.59
C ARG A 81 17.51 5.07 0.73
N TYR A 82 18.79 4.97 1.00
CA TYR A 82 19.47 3.70 1.18
C TYR A 82 19.82 3.48 2.65
N ILE A 83 19.63 2.24 3.10
CA ILE A 83 20.10 1.72 4.38
C ILE A 83 21.17 0.69 4.05
N GLU A 84 22.37 0.84 4.60
CA GLU A 84 23.49 -0.06 4.34
C GLU A 84 23.83 -0.85 5.61
N SER A 85 23.99 -2.15 5.45
CA SER A 85 24.54 -3.05 6.46
C SER A 85 25.88 -3.58 5.98
N ILE A 86 26.96 -3.05 6.55
CA ILE A 86 28.34 -3.42 6.16
C ILE A 86 28.62 -4.87 6.49
N ASP A 87 28.19 -5.33 7.67
CA ASP A 87 28.45 -6.69 8.15
C ASP A 87 27.76 -7.77 7.29
N SER A 88 26.58 -7.45 6.76
CA SER A 88 25.81 -8.34 5.88
C SER A 88 26.07 -8.12 4.40
N ASN A 89 26.86 -7.12 4.04
CA ASN A 89 27.11 -6.70 2.65
C ASN A 89 25.82 -6.50 1.84
N ILE A 90 24.86 -5.79 2.42
CA ILE A 90 23.55 -5.52 1.87
C ILE A 90 23.27 -4.03 1.89
N LYS A 91 22.69 -3.53 0.82
CA LYS A 91 22.16 -2.20 0.69
C LYS A 91 20.70 -2.25 0.30
N MET A 92 19.84 -1.56 1.04
CA MET A 92 18.39 -1.54 0.86
C MET A 92 17.94 -0.14 0.45
N GLY A 93 17.40 0.00 -0.76
CA GLY A 93 16.82 1.23 -1.27
C GLY A 93 15.32 1.27 -1.02
N LEU A 94 14.85 2.19 -0.17
CA LEU A 94 13.44 2.37 0.13
C LEU A 94 12.76 3.13 -1.02
N LEU A 95 11.85 2.46 -1.72
CA LEU A 95 11.16 3.01 -2.90
C LEU A 95 9.94 3.87 -2.55
N LEU A 96 9.56 3.94 -1.27
CA LEU A 96 8.57 4.86 -0.74
C LEU A 96 9.23 5.83 0.24
N ALA A 97 8.75 7.07 0.29
CA ALA A 97 9.23 8.06 1.24
C ALA A 97 8.76 7.77 2.66
N SER A 98 7.60 7.14 2.80
CA SER A 98 7.02 6.72 4.08
C SER A 98 6.17 5.47 3.89
N ASN A 99 6.23 4.54 4.83
CA ASN A 99 5.37 3.35 4.88
C ASN A 99 4.07 3.60 5.65
N LYS A 100 3.91 4.80 6.23
CA LYS A 100 2.71 5.16 7.00
C LYS A 100 1.47 5.07 6.10
N GLU A 101 0.48 4.31 6.55
CA GLU A 101 -0.79 4.11 5.84
C GLU A 101 -0.67 3.40 4.48
N LYS A 102 0.49 2.83 4.15
CA LYS A 102 0.69 2.02 2.95
C LYS A 102 0.38 0.54 3.24
N ASN A 103 -0.05 -0.17 2.19
CA ASN A 103 -0.33 -1.60 2.28
C ASN A 103 0.83 -2.46 1.79
N MET A 104 1.88 -1.85 1.25
CA MET A 104 3.06 -2.55 0.77
C MET A 104 4.32 -1.71 0.99
N GLU A 105 5.44 -2.39 1.07
CA GLU A 105 6.78 -1.83 1.19
C GLU A 105 7.68 -2.40 0.09
N PRO A 106 7.82 -1.70 -1.04
CA PRO A 106 8.74 -2.08 -2.09
C PRO A 106 10.16 -1.58 -1.75
N ILE A 107 11.13 -2.49 -1.85
CA ILE A 107 12.54 -2.26 -1.51
C ILE A 107 13.40 -2.77 -2.66
N ILE A 108 14.43 -2.02 -3.05
CA ILE A 108 15.51 -2.54 -3.88
C ILE A 108 16.61 -3.06 -2.97
N TYR A 109 16.94 -4.33 -3.12
CA TYR A 109 18.11 -4.93 -2.50
C TYR A 109 19.26 -4.95 -3.50
N GLU A 110 20.40 -4.44 -3.07
CA GLU A 110 21.71 -4.62 -3.67
C GLU A 110 22.52 -5.49 -2.71
N ILE A 111 22.79 -6.73 -3.12
CA ILE A 111 23.39 -7.75 -2.26
C ILE A 111 24.76 -8.09 -2.82
N GLY A 112 25.81 -7.63 -2.15
CA GLY A 112 27.19 -7.88 -2.54
C GLY A 112 27.56 -9.36 -2.52
N VAL A 113 28.75 -9.68 -2.99
CA VAL A 113 29.29 -11.05 -2.96
C VAL A 113 29.34 -11.53 -1.51
N ASP A 114 28.87 -12.76 -1.25
CA ASP A 114 28.71 -13.37 0.07
C ASP A 114 27.72 -12.64 1.00
N GLY A 115 27.02 -11.60 0.52
CA GLY A 115 25.98 -10.89 1.27
C GLY A 115 24.85 -11.83 1.68
N GLU A 116 24.41 -11.73 2.95
CA GLU A 116 23.38 -12.60 3.51
C GLU A 116 22.51 -11.88 4.55
N SER A 117 21.24 -12.27 4.67
CA SER A 117 20.29 -11.71 5.64
C SER A 117 20.61 -12.08 7.09
N GLY A 118 21.53 -13.02 7.31
CA GLY A 118 21.96 -13.54 8.60
C GLY A 118 22.25 -15.02 8.51
N ARG A 119 22.96 -15.55 9.52
CA ARG A 119 23.29 -16.98 9.60
C ARG A 119 22.08 -17.81 9.99
N ASP A 120 21.23 -17.27 10.82
CA ASP A 120 20.05 -17.95 11.34
C ASP A 120 18.82 -17.61 10.48
N TYR A 121 17.90 -18.57 10.46
CA TYR A 121 16.58 -18.34 9.88
C TYR A 121 15.77 -17.40 10.78
N TYR A 122 15.02 -16.51 10.17
CA TYR A 122 14.10 -15.63 10.85
C TYR A 122 12.70 -15.72 10.24
N SER A 123 11.71 -15.31 11.00
CA SER A 123 10.33 -15.11 10.54
C SER A 123 9.78 -13.87 11.19
N HIS A 124 8.88 -13.18 10.52
CA HIS A 124 8.30 -11.96 11.07
C HIS A 124 6.85 -11.78 10.62
N GLY A 125 6.01 -11.34 11.55
CA GLY A 125 4.64 -10.91 11.32
C GLY A 125 3.75 -11.85 10.50
N ASN A 126 2.66 -11.31 9.99
CA ASN A 126 1.72 -11.98 9.08
C ASN A 126 1.74 -11.35 7.69
N SER A 127 2.90 -10.88 7.27
CA SER A 127 3.08 -10.28 5.95
C SER A 127 3.29 -11.35 4.88
N GLU A 128 3.17 -10.93 3.65
CA GLU A 128 3.50 -11.69 2.45
C GLU A 128 4.70 -11.03 1.79
N GLU A 129 5.59 -11.82 1.24
CA GLU A 129 6.80 -11.34 0.58
C GLU A 129 6.85 -11.79 -0.86
N PHE A 130 7.24 -10.87 -1.73
CA PHE A 130 7.46 -11.13 -3.14
C PHE A 130 8.85 -10.64 -3.53
N ILE A 131 9.63 -11.51 -4.15
CA ILE A 131 10.98 -11.25 -4.66
C ILE A 131 10.96 -11.36 -6.18
N TYR A 132 11.63 -10.43 -6.86
CA TYR A 132 11.90 -10.51 -8.29
C TYR A 132 13.36 -10.15 -8.55
N ILE A 133 14.10 -11.02 -9.23
CA ILE A 133 15.53 -10.80 -9.51
C ILE A 133 15.70 -9.93 -10.75
N LEU A 134 16.27 -8.75 -10.54
CA LEU A 134 16.57 -7.80 -11.61
C LEU A 134 17.92 -8.10 -12.27
N GLU A 135 18.93 -8.46 -11.45
CA GLU A 135 20.27 -8.79 -11.91
C GLU A 135 20.92 -9.84 -10.98
N GLY A 136 21.72 -10.72 -11.58
CA GLY A 136 22.47 -11.74 -10.83
C GLY A 136 21.67 -13.00 -10.49
N GLU A 137 22.13 -13.72 -9.47
CA GLU A 137 21.51 -14.96 -8.96
C GLU A 137 21.52 -14.94 -7.42
N LEU A 138 20.40 -15.28 -6.79
CA LEU A 138 20.22 -15.30 -5.34
C LEU A 138 19.77 -16.66 -4.85
N GLU A 139 20.36 -17.15 -3.77
CA GLU A 139 19.82 -18.29 -3.03
C GLU A 139 18.88 -17.80 -1.94
N VAL A 140 17.63 -18.25 -1.97
CA VAL A 140 16.61 -17.98 -0.96
C VAL A 140 16.20 -19.29 -0.31
N TYR A 141 16.16 -19.30 1.01
CA TYR A 141 15.79 -20.46 1.81
C TYR A 141 14.47 -20.14 2.52
N VAL A 142 13.44 -20.94 2.28
CA VAL A 142 12.11 -20.79 2.90
C VAL A 142 11.61 -22.16 3.35
N ALA A 143 11.17 -22.28 4.60
CA ALA A 143 10.61 -23.51 5.17
C ALA A 143 11.50 -24.74 4.91
N ASN A 144 12.81 -24.62 5.13
CA ASN A 144 13.83 -25.65 4.91
C ASN A 144 14.02 -26.09 3.44
N LYS A 145 13.45 -25.34 2.48
CA LYS A 145 13.71 -25.54 1.05
C LYS A 145 14.61 -24.42 0.53
N LYS A 146 15.47 -24.80 -0.41
CA LYS A 146 16.38 -23.89 -1.10
C LYS A 146 15.85 -23.60 -2.50
N TYR A 147 15.78 -22.33 -2.84
CA TYR A 147 15.43 -21.81 -4.16
C TYR A 147 16.62 -21.04 -4.71
N LYS A 148 17.06 -21.36 -5.93
CA LYS A 148 18.07 -20.59 -6.63
C LYS A 148 17.35 -19.78 -7.70
N LEU A 149 17.32 -18.46 -7.52
CA LEU A 149 16.64 -17.52 -8.39
C LEU A 149 17.65 -16.83 -9.29
N ALA A 150 17.44 -16.89 -10.59
CA ALA A 150 18.21 -16.16 -11.59
C ALA A 150 17.44 -14.90 -12.03
N LYS A 151 18.11 -14.05 -12.81
CA LYS A 151 17.49 -12.85 -13.41
C LYS A 151 16.18 -13.20 -14.11
N GLY A 152 15.09 -12.52 -13.75
CA GLY A 152 13.72 -12.71 -14.26
C GLY A 152 12.89 -13.69 -13.45
N ASP A 153 13.50 -14.46 -12.51
CA ASP A 153 12.75 -15.34 -11.63
C ASP A 153 12.08 -14.54 -10.51
N SER A 154 10.99 -15.13 -9.99
CA SER A 154 10.28 -14.58 -8.83
C SER A 154 9.98 -15.67 -7.80
N LEU A 155 9.86 -15.26 -6.55
CA LEU A 155 9.45 -16.10 -5.43
C LEU A 155 8.45 -15.33 -4.56
N TYR A 156 7.39 -16.01 -4.15
CA TYR A 156 6.41 -15.52 -3.18
C TYR A 156 6.35 -16.48 -1.99
N PHE A 157 6.26 -15.93 -0.78
CA PHE A 157 6.06 -16.71 0.44
C PHE A 157 5.46 -15.85 1.56
N LYS A 158 4.94 -16.51 2.62
CA LYS A 158 4.47 -15.83 3.82
C LYS A 158 5.64 -15.59 4.77
N SER A 159 5.79 -14.37 5.27
CA SER A 159 6.86 -13.96 6.21
C SER A 159 6.87 -14.76 7.53
N SER A 160 5.75 -15.42 7.85
CA SER A 160 5.66 -16.33 9.01
C SER A 160 6.45 -17.64 8.82
N LEU A 161 6.85 -17.97 7.58
CA LEU A 161 7.74 -19.08 7.32
C LEU A 161 9.18 -18.68 7.62
N ASN A 162 9.93 -19.55 8.29
CA ASN A 162 11.36 -19.35 8.52
C ASN A 162 12.08 -19.17 7.19
N HIS A 163 12.78 -18.08 7.00
CA HIS A 163 13.46 -17.77 5.75
C HIS A 163 14.79 -17.06 5.98
N ARG A 164 15.64 -17.09 5.00
CA ARG A 164 16.87 -16.32 4.86
C ARG A 164 17.31 -16.31 3.40
N PHE A 165 18.25 -15.44 3.04
CA PHE A 165 18.83 -15.41 1.72
C PHE A 165 20.36 -15.24 1.78
N LYS A 166 21.02 -15.63 0.70
CA LYS A 166 22.46 -15.46 0.54
C LYS A 166 22.83 -15.32 -0.94
N ASN A 167 23.68 -14.37 -1.24
CA ASN A 167 24.35 -14.29 -2.53
C ASN A 167 25.58 -15.21 -2.52
N THR A 168 25.47 -16.35 -3.17
CA THR A 168 26.59 -17.30 -3.35
C THR A 168 27.31 -17.13 -4.70
N SER A 169 26.89 -16.15 -5.48
CA SER A 169 27.48 -15.84 -6.79
C SER A 169 28.73 -14.96 -6.64
N LYS A 170 29.50 -14.84 -7.72
CA LYS A 170 30.69 -13.97 -7.77
C LYS A 170 30.38 -12.52 -8.19
N LYS A 171 29.12 -12.16 -8.25
CA LYS A 171 28.66 -10.83 -8.67
C LYS A 171 27.61 -10.31 -7.70
N GLU A 172 27.46 -9.01 -7.66
CA GLU A 172 26.35 -8.37 -6.96
C GLU A 172 25.01 -8.82 -7.54
N VAL A 173 24.02 -8.96 -6.66
CA VAL A 173 22.63 -9.26 -7.01
C VAL A 173 21.79 -8.02 -6.78
N LYS A 174 20.89 -7.75 -7.72
CA LYS A 174 19.88 -6.72 -7.57
C LYS A 174 18.49 -7.34 -7.62
N ALA A 175 17.67 -7.09 -6.58
CA ALA A 175 16.34 -7.67 -6.48
C ALA A 175 15.32 -6.61 -6.06
N LEU A 176 14.12 -6.68 -6.64
CA LEU A 176 12.96 -6.00 -6.10
C LEU A 176 12.32 -6.93 -5.04
N TRP A 177 12.12 -6.39 -3.85
CA TRP A 177 11.48 -7.09 -2.74
C TRP A 177 10.26 -6.30 -2.29
N VAL A 178 9.12 -6.94 -2.19
CA VAL A 178 7.88 -6.29 -1.74
C VAL A 178 7.35 -7.04 -0.53
N VAL A 179 7.08 -6.31 0.55
CA VAL A 179 6.47 -6.84 1.78
C VAL A 179 5.09 -6.21 1.95
N SER A 180 4.06 -7.01 2.23
CA SER A 180 2.68 -6.55 2.42
C SER A 180 1.98 -7.34 3.53
N PRO A 181 1.43 -6.70 4.58
CA PRO A 181 1.63 -5.29 4.93
C PRO A 181 3.09 -4.98 5.32
N PRO A 182 3.50 -3.70 5.34
CA PRO A 182 4.83 -3.26 5.78
C PRO A 182 5.21 -3.77 7.16
N THR A 183 6.50 -4.04 7.37
CA THR A 183 7.04 -4.53 8.65
C THR A 183 7.98 -3.54 9.33
N PHE A 184 8.33 -2.42 8.67
CA PHE A 184 9.17 -1.33 9.21
C PHE A 184 8.36 -0.06 9.44
#